data_befca7870043234d289b2e305c42c7f1
#
_entry.id   befca7870043234d289b2e305c42c7f1
#
_cell.length_a   1.000
_cell.length_b   1.000
_cell.length_c   1.000
_cell.angle_alpha   90.00
_cell.angle_beta   90.00
_cell.angle_gamma   90.00
#
_symmetry.space_group_name_H-M   'P 1'
#
loop_
_entity.id
_entity.type
_entity.pdbx_description
1 polymer ?
#
loop_
_entity_poly.entity_id
_entity_poly.type
_entity_poly.pdbx_seq_one_letter_code
_entity_poly.pdbx_strand_id
1 'polypeptide(L)'
;MRQMGIKAQWVKPYIQTTIDSDLSQKLKNILNEQFNPKHPDAVWCSDITYIWTFEGFVYLTSIMDLYSRKIVSWVLSETLEASHVVKCIEKAKQSRHIENPLIFHCDRGCQYVSEAFHKATAGMIHSYSKKAYPWDNACIESFHALLKREWINRFKIFNYTHAYKLIFVIVNSLSLLRPFPSFSDIVPHIHLETNIHNDYEYGLYYRMFQYIWTVLLFQLRQ
;
A
#
# COMPACT_ATOMS: atom_id res chain seq x y z
N MET A 1 -2.38 11.76 40.72
CA MET A 1 -3.30 12.29 39.70
C MET A 1 -4.77 12.31 40.13
N ARG A 2 -5.39 11.25 40.66
CA ARG A 2 -6.78 11.29 41.12
C ARG A 2 -7.02 12.28 42.28
N GLN A 3 -6.09 12.39 43.23
CA GLN A 3 -6.17 13.32 44.38
C GLN A 3 -5.98 14.79 43.98
N MET A 4 -5.40 15.07 42.83
CA MET A 4 -5.16 16.44 42.33
C MET A 4 -6.20 16.87 41.28
N GLY A 5 -7.24 16.08 41.02
CA GLY A 5 -8.29 16.42 40.06
C GLY A 5 -7.81 16.43 38.58
N ILE A 6 -6.56 16.00 38.31
CA ILE A 6 -6.00 16.04 36.98
C ILE A 6 -6.53 14.83 36.18
N LYS A 7 -7.30 15.11 35.12
CA LYS A 7 -7.75 14.11 34.14
C LYS A 7 -6.96 14.28 32.87
N ALA A 8 -6.49 13.16 32.29
CA ALA A 8 -5.87 13.17 30.95
C ALA A 8 -6.95 13.61 29.94
N GLN A 9 -6.69 14.67 29.19
CA GLN A 9 -7.58 15.16 28.13
C GLN A 9 -7.50 14.35 26.84
N TRP A 10 -6.79 13.24 26.84
CA TRP A 10 -6.63 12.44 25.64
C TRP A 10 -7.80 11.48 25.47
N VAL A 11 -8.89 12.00 24.92
CA VAL A 11 -9.95 11.18 24.32
C VAL A 11 -9.61 11.09 22.83
N LYS A 12 -9.09 9.93 22.38
CA LYS A 12 -9.08 9.64 20.94
C LYS A 12 -10.55 9.69 20.49
N PRO A 13 -10.95 10.60 19.58
CA PRO A 13 -12.26 10.49 18.97
C PRO A 13 -12.30 9.17 18.22
N TYR A 14 -13.03 8.20 18.74
CA TYR A 14 -13.29 6.94 18.08
C TYR A 14 -14.32 7.21 16.98
N ILE A 15 -13.87 7.32 15.75
CA ILE A 15 -14.77 7.35 14.60
C ILE A 15 -15.04 5.89 14.24
N GLN A 16 -16.26 5.43 14.49
CA GLN A 16 -16.70 4.12 14.05
C GLN A 16 -16.93 4.18 12.52
N THR A 17 -15.94 3.75 11.75
CA THR A 17 -15.97 3.74 10.29
C THR A 17 -16.68 2.51 9.72
N THR A 18 -16.99 1.51 10.53
CA THR A 18 -17.66 0.27 10.11
C THR A 18 -18.99 0.13 10.82
N ILE A 19 -20.09 0.27 10.09
CA ILE A 19 -21.43 -0.04 10.57
C ILE A 19 -21.63 -1.55 10.41
N ASP A 20 -21.94 -2.27 11.48
CA ASP A 20 -22.31 -3.68 11.46
C ASP A 20 -23.66 -3.83 10.73
N SER A 21 -23.61 -4.26 9.50
CA SER A 21 -24.77 -4.83 8.82
C SER A 21 -24.63 -6.36 8.82
N ASP A 22 -25.74 -7.10 8.65
CA ASP A 22 -25.80 -8.57 8.53
C ASP A 22 -24.85 -9.19 7.47
N LEU A 23 -24.13 -8.35 6.74
CA LEU A 23 -23.07 -8.72 5.80
C LEU A 23 -21.86 -9.38 6.48
N SER A 24 -21.69 -9.25 7.79
CA SER A 24 -20.49 -9.78 8.49
C SER A 24 -20.35 -11.30 8.37
N GLN A 25 -21.46 -12.03 8.27
CA GLN A 25 -21.48 -13.48 8.09
C GLN A 25 -21.10 -13.94 6.66
N LYS A 26 -21.28 -13.05 5.66
CA LYS A 26 -20.94 -13.33 4.26
C LYS A 26 -19.47 -13.04 3.94
N LEU A 27 -18.82 -12.17 4.73
CA LEU A 27 -17.45 -11.76 4.52
C LEU A 27 -16.49 -12.72 5.25
N LYS A 28 -16.07 -13.79 4.55
CA LYS A 28 -15.21 -14.85 5.13
C LYS A 28 -13.73 -14.48 4.98
N ASN A 29 -12.93 -14.81 6.00
CA ASN A 29 -11.49 -14.83 5.89
C ASN A 29 -11.05 -16.19 5.33
N ILE A 30 -10.76 -16.23 4.03
CA ILE A 30 -10.30 -17.45 3.35
C ILE A 30 -8.78 -17.57 3.46
N LEU A 31 -8.07 -16.45 3.45
CA LEU A 31 -6.60 -16.40 3.54
C LEU A 31 -6.09 -16.97 4.87
N ASN A 32 -6.78 -16.66 6.00
CA ASN A 32 -6.49 -17.18 7.33
C ASN A 32 -4.98 -17.15 7.68
N GLU A 33 -4.35 -15.98 7.50
CA GLU A 33 -2.93 -15.73 7.78
C GLU A 33 -1.93 -16.58 6.96
N GLN A 34 -2.37 -17.23 5.88
CA GLN A 34 -1.50 -17.99 4.99
C GLN A 34 -0.80 -17.02 3.99
N PHE A 35 0.10 -16.21 4.50
CA PHE A 35 0.74 -15.14 3.74
C PHE A 35 1.84 -15.59 2.76
N ASN A 36 2.16 -16.88 2.68
CA ASN A 36 3.18 -17.42 1.81
C ASN A 36 2.59 -18.34 0.73
N PRO A 37 1.93 -17.80 -0.31
CA PRO A 37 1.41 -18.59 -1.41
C PRO A 37 2.56 -19.25 -2.19
N LYS A 38 2.24 -20.32 -2.94
CA LYS A 38 3.24 -21.15 -3.63
C LYS A 38 3.69 -20.59 -4.99
N HIS A 39 2.93 -19.69 -5.58
CA HIS A 39 3.21 -19.13 -6.91
C HIS A 39 2.76 -17.65 -6.99
N PRO A 40 3.32 -16.88 -7.95
CA PRO A 40 2.87 -15.52 -8.22
C PRO A 40 1.39 -15.46 -8.54
N ASP A 41 0.77 -14.34 -8.20
CA ASP A 41 -0.63 -14.04 -8.49
C ASP A 41 -1.64 -15.07 -7.94
N ALA A 42 -1.25 -15.86 -6.91
CA ALA A 42 -2.17 -16.72 -6.17
C ALA A 42 -3.00 -15.92 -5.15
N VAL A 43 -2.38 -14.93 -4.51
CA VAL A 43 -3.03 -14.08 -3.52
C VAL A 43 -2.57 -12.65 -3.70
N TRP A 44 -3.52 -11.76 -3.93
CA TRP A 44 -3.30 -10.32 -3.84
C TRP A 44 -3.92 -9.78 -2.56
N CYS A 45 -3.20 -8.94 -1.84
CA CYS A 45 -3.77 -8.17 -0.73
C CYS A 45 -3.85 -6.69 -1.10
N SER A 46 -4.91 -6.03 -0.64
CA SER A 46 -5.17 -4.62 -0.91
C SER A 46 -5.55 -3.88 0.35
N ASP A 47 -5.10 -2.64 0.43
CA ASP A 47 -5.43 -1.72 1.51
C ASP A 47 -5.34 -0.27 1.04
N ILE A 48 -5.99 0.64 1.77
CA ILE A 48 -5.96 2.07 1.52
C ILE A 48 -5.29 2.76 2.70
N THR A 49 -4.23 3.49 2.44
CA THR A 49 -3.59 4.33 3.45
C THR A 49 -3.68 5.80 3.08
N TYR A 50 -3.72 6.69 4.09
CA TYR A 50 -3.76 8.13 3.88
C TYR A 50 -2.38 8.74 4.06
N ILE A 51 -2.11 9.81 3.33
CA ILE A 51 -0.90 10.61 3.37
C ILE A 51 -1.31 12.06 3.60
N TRP A 52 -0.71 12.70 4.59
CA TRP A 52 -0.97 14.11 4.88
C TRP A 52 -0.19 15.01 3.92
N THR A 53 -0.88 16.02 3.37
CA THR A 53 -0.29 17.14 2.63
C THR A 53 -0.77 18.47 3.21
N PHE A 54 -0.13 19.58 2.89
CA PHE A 54 -0.58 20.89 3.35
C PHE A 54 -1.96 21.28 2.79
N GLU A 55 -2.39 20.67 1.68
CA GLU A 55 -3.72 20.89 1.08
C GLU A 55 -4.78 19.88 1.58
N GLY A 56 -4.40 18.94 2.45
CA GLY A 56 -5.30 17.93 3.00
C GLY A 56 -4.78 16.49 2.82
N PHE A 57 -5.63 15.52 3.14
CA PHE A 57 -5.29 14.12 2.97
C PHE A 57 -5.40 13.68 1.51
N VAL A 58 -4.45 12.87 1.08
CA VAL A 58 -4.55 12.06 -0.13
C VAL A 58 -4.51 10.58 0.24
N TYR A 59 -5.12 9.73 -0.56
CA TYR A 59 -5.35 8.32 -0.27
C TYR A 59 -4.61 7.45 -1.26
N LEU A 60 -3.76 6.58 -0.75
CA LEU A 60 -3.02 5.60 -1.55
C LEU A 60 -3.68 4.24 -1.43
N THR A 61 -4.29 3.79 -2.51
CA THR A 61 -4.74 2.40 -2.69
C THR A 61 -3.59 1.60 -3.28
N SER A 62 -3.26 0.46 -2.68
CA SER A 62 -2.18 -0.42 -3.16
C SER A 62 -2.68 -1.85 -3.27
N ILE A 63 -2.18 -2.58 -4.26
CA ILE A 63 -2.36 -4.03 -4.41
C ILE A 63 -0.98 -4.67 -4.40
N MET A 64 -0.76 -5.63 -3.51
CA MET A 64 0.47 -6.39 -3.35
C MET A 64 0.24 -7.86 -3.70
N ASP A 65 1.12 -8.44 -4.51
CA ASP A 65 1.22 -9.89 -4.66
C ASP A 65 1.95 -10.50 -3.46
N LEU A 66 1.29 -11.40 -2.73
CA LEU A 66 1.85 -11.99 -1.51
C LEU A 66 3.00 -12.96 -1.78
N TYR A 67 3.13 -13.53 -2.97
CA TYR A 67 4.27 -14.38 -3.31
C TYR A 67 5.56 -13.56 -3.45
N SER A 68 5.52 -12.53 -4.28
CA SER A 68 6.69 -11.72 -4.59
C SER A 68 6.88 -10.50 -3.67
N ARG A 69 5.88 -10.19 -2.84
CA ARG A 69 5.81 -8.96 -2.02
C ARG A 69 5.87 -7.66 -2.84
N LYS A 70 5.71 -7.75 -4.16
CA LYS A 70 5.73 -6.59 -5.05
C LYS A 70 4.38 -5.90 -5.08
N ILE A 71 4.42 -4.57 -5.17
CA ILE A 71 3.23 -3.79 -5.48
C ILE A 71 2.90 -3.99 -6.95
N VAL A 72 1.78 -4.65 -7.21
CA VAL A 72 1.29 -4.96 -8.57
C VAL A 72 0.67 -3.71 -9.19
N SER A 73 -0.06 -2.95 -8.38
CA SER A 73 -0.72 -1.72 -8.79
C SER A 73 -0.90 -0.77 -7.63
N TRP A 74 -0.97 0.50 -7.95
CA TRP A 74 -1.32 1.54 -6.99
C TRP A 74 -2.07 2.71 -7.65
N VAL A 75 -2.88 3.40 -6.86
CA VAL A 75 -3.60 4.61 -7.24
C VAL A 75 -3.54 5.60 -6.08
N LEU A 76 -3.12 6.83 -6.37
CA LEU A 76 -3.24 7.94 -5.44
C LEU A 76 -4.48 8.76 -5.81
N SER A 77 -5.24 9.22 -4.83
CA SER A 77 -6.47 9.98 -5.02
C SER A 77 -6.67 11.03 -3.93
N GLU A 78 -7.47 12.05 -4.21
CA GLU A 78 -7.85 13.10 -3.26
C GLU A 78 -9.12 12.73 -2.49
N THR A 79 -9.84 11.71 -2.94
CA THR A 79 -11.08 11.23 -2.31
C THR A 79 -11.00 9.75 -1.97
N LEU A 80 -11.81 9.31 -1.02
CA LEU A 80 -11.87 7.92 -0.54
C LEU A 80 -13.06 7.18 -1.19
N GLU A 81 -13.09 7.13 -2.51
CA GLU A 81 -14.16 6.49 -3.27
C GLU A 81 -13.80 5.08 -3.74
N ALA A 82 -14.82 4.21 -3.89
CA ALA A 82 -14.66 2.87 -4.43
C ALA A 82 -14.13 2.85 -5.87
N SER A 83 -14.39 3.90 -6.65
CA SER A 83 -13.89 4.11 -8.01
C SER A 83 -12.36 4.02 -8.10
N HIS A 84 -11.63 4.48 -7.08
CA HIS A 84 -10.17 4.44 -7.03
C HIS A 84 -9.64 3.02 -6.77
N VAL A 85 -10.35 2.24 -5.96
CA VAL A 85 -10.07 0.81 -5.75
C VAL A 85 -10.29 0.04 -7.04
N VAL A 86 -11.41 0.27 -7.73
CA VAL A 86 -11.70 -0.33 -9.05
C VAL A 86 -10.59 -0.01 -10.04
N LYS A 87 -10.21 1.27 -10.17
CA LYS A 87 -9.10 1.68 -11.05
C LYS A 87 -7.78 0.99 -10.70
N CYS A 88 -7.51 0.77 -9.42
CA CYS A 88 -6.31 0.06 -8.99
C CYS A 88 -6.35 -1.42 -9.41
N ILE A 89 -7.52 -2.08 -9.27
CA ILE A 89 -7.73 -3.46 -9.71
C ILE A 89 -7.59 -3.60 -11.22
N GLU A 90 -8.18 -2.70 -12.00
CA GLU A 90 -8.08 -2.70 -13.46
C GLU A 90 -6.63 -2.58 -13.92
N LYS A 91 -5.87 -1.66 -13.34
CA LYS A 91 -4.42 -1.54 -13.60
C LYS A 91 -3.66 -2.82 -13.26
N ALA A 92 -3.98 -3.46 -12.12
CA ALA A 92 -3.36 -4.72 -11.75
C ALA A 92 -3.65 -5.82 -12.77
N LYS A 93 -4.90 -5.96 -13.22
CA LYS A 93 -5.29 -6.91 -14.26
C LYS A 93 -4.60 -6.66 -15.60
N GLN A 94 -4.39 -5.39 -15.97
CA GLN A 94 -3.66 -5.03 -17.20
C GLN A 94 -2.17 -5.37 -17.12
N SER A 95 -1.58 -5.31 -15.94
CA SER A 95 -0.14 -5.56 -15.73
C SER A 95 0.20 -7.04 -15.50
N ARG A 96 -0.80 -7.89 -15.26
CA ARG A 96 -0.64 -9.30 -14.89
C ARG A 96 -1.54 -10.19 -15.71
N HIS A 97 -0.99 -11.31 -16.16
CA HIS A 97 -1.76 -12.39 -16.79
C HIS A 97 -2.17 -13.39 -15.72
N ILE A 98 -3.47 -13.40 -15.39
CA ILE A 98 -4.03 -14.23 -14.30
C ILE A 98 -4.60 -15.50 -14.92
N GLU A 99 -3.89 -16.61 -14.78
CA GLU A 99 -4.30 -17.91 -15.32
C GLU A 99 -5.02 -18.79 -14.30
N ASN A 100 -4.69 -18.61 -13.02
CA ASN A 100 -5.18 -19.44 -11.92
C ASN A 100 -6.19 -18.68 -11.07
N PRO A 101 -7.00 -19.39 -10.27
CA PRO A 101 -7.87 -18.75 -9.29
C PRO A 101 -7.06 -17.85 -8.35
N LEU A 102 -7.37 -16.56 -8.35
CA LEU A 102 -6.72 -15.55 -7.54
C LEU A 102 -7.57 -15.25 -6.30
N ILE A 103 -6.98 -15.33 -5.12
CA ILE A 103 -7.59 -14.83 -3.88
C ILE A 103 -7.29 -13.33 -3.76
N PHE A 104 -8.35 -12.52 -3.67
CA PHE A 104 -8.23 -11.09 -3.39
C PHE A 104 -8.58 -10.83 -1.93
N HIS A 105 -7.57 -10.50 -1.13
CA HIS A 105 -7.70 -10.25 0.31
C HIS A 105 -7.68 -8.76 0.62
N CYS A 106 -8.62 -8.30 1.44
CA CYS A 106 -8.75 -6.90 1.84
C CYS A 106 -9.43 -6.76 3.20
N ASP A 107 -9.49 -5.54 3.71
CA ASP A 107 -10.31 -5.21 4.87
C ASP A 107 -11.82 -5.17 4.52
N ARG A 108 -12.65 -4.83 5.51
CA ARG A 108 -14.11 -4.68 5.34
C ARG A 108 -14.55 -3.24 5.11
N GLY A 109 -13.67 -2.40 4.58
CA GLY A 109 -13.99 -1.03 4.21
C GLY A 109 -15.13 -0.98 3.18
N CYS A 110 -15.96 0.08 3.23
CA CYS A 110 -17.11 0.23 2.33
C CYS A 110 -16.71 0.19 0.84
N GLN A 111 -15.47 0.54 0.52
CA GLN A 111 -14.93 0.48 -0.84
C GLN A 111 -14.84 -0.95 -1.35
N TYR A 112 -14.45 -1.90 -0.47
CA TYR A 112 -14.24 -3.32 -0.81
C TYR A 112 -15.50 -4.20 -0.71
N VAL A 113 -16.62 -3.63 -0.25
CA VAL A 113 -17.93 -4.29 -0.25
C VAL A 113 -18.90 -3.67 -1.24
N SER A 114 -18.43 -2.72 -2.05
CA SER A 114 -19.26 -2.04 -3.06
C SER A 114 -19.56 -2.96 -4.25
N GLU A 115 -20.71 -2.71 -4.92
CA GLU A 115 -21.06 -3.42 -6.14
C GLU A 115 -20.00 -3.25 -7.25
N ALA A 116 -19.43 -2.04 -7.36
CA ALA A 116 -18.38 -1.74 -8.32
C ALA A 116 -17.12 -2.59 -8.08
N PHE A 117 -16.74 -2.78 -6.81
CA PHE A 117 -15.63 -3.68 -6.44
C PHE A 117 -15.94 -5.12 -6.84
N HIS A 118 -17.13 -5.64 -6.52
CA HIS A 118 -17.51 -7.01 -6.87
C HIS A 118 -17.53 -7.24 -8.39
N LYS A 119 -17.97 -6.26 -9.18
CA LYS A 119 -17.88 -6.31 -10.65
C LYS A 119 -16.43 -6.34 -11.13
N ALA A 120 -15.58 -5.48 -10.57
CA ALA A 120 -14.17 -5.39 -10.96
C ALA A 120 -13.36 -6.66 -10.61
N THR A 121 -13.76 -7.38 -9.55
CA THR A 121 -13.12 -8.61 -9.08
C THR A 121 -13.88 -9.88 -9.48
N ALA A 122 -14.76 -9.80 -10.49
CA ALA A 122 -15.48 -10.98 -10.99
C ALA A 122 -14.49 -12.09 -11.41
N GLY A 123 -14.74 -13.30 -10.94
CA GLY A 123 -13.85 -14.46 -11.13
C GLY A 123 -12.73 -14.62 -10.11
N MET A 124 -12.54 -13.66 -9.20
CA MET A 124 -11.62 -13.78 -8.07
C MET A 124 -12.33 -14.33 -6.83
N ILE A 125 -11.57 -14.97 -5.94
CA ILE A 125 -12.06 -15.47 -4.65
C ILE A 125 -11.86 -14.37 -3.62
N HIS A 126 -12.93 -13.82 -3.06
CA HIS A 126 -12.85 -12.75 -2.07
C HIS A 126 -12.52 -13.31 -0.69
N SER A 127 -11.55 -12.69 -0.04
CA SER A 127 -11.16 -12.95 1.36
C SER A 127 -11.12 -11.63 2.12
N TYR A 128 -11.71 -11.62 3.32
CA TYR A 128 -11.83 -10.40 4.11
C TYR A 128 -11.22 -10.60 5.50
N SER A 129 -10.44 -9.62 5.94
CA SER A 129 -9.89 -9.59 7.30
C SER A 129 -11.01 -9.67 8.34
N LYS A 130 -10.74 -10.30 9.48
CA LYS A 130 -11.65 -10.27 10.62
C LYS A 130 -11.78 -8.86 11.17
N LYS A 131 -12.96 -8.53 11.70
CA LYS A 131 -13.19 -7.22 12.32
C LYS A 131 -12.26 -7.00 13.51
N ALA A 132 -11.62 -5.84 13.54
CA ALA A 132 -10.68 -5.44 14.60
C ALA A 132 -9.50 -6.42 14.82
N TYR A 133 -9.07 -7.11 13.75
CA TYR A 133 -7.95 -8.04 13.79
C TYR A 133 -6.88 -7.66 12.74
N PRO A 134 -5.95 -6.75 13.10
CA PRO A 134 -4.96 -6.18 12.15
C PRO A 134 -4.03 -7.23 11.55
N TRP A 135 -3.79 -8.34 12.26
CA TRP A 135 -2.89 -9.40 11.78
C TRP A 135 -3.32 -10.04 10.46
N ASP A 136 -4.63 -10.03 10.15
CA ASP A 136 -5.16 -10.60 8.92
C ASP A 136 -4.69 -9.87 7.65
N ASN A 137 -4.34 -8.57 7.73
CA ASN A 137 -3.83 -7.79 6.60
C ASN A 137 -2.40 -7.27 6.82
N ALA A 138 -1.66 -7.92 7.72
CA ALA A 138 -0.37 -7.48 8.22
C ALA A 138 0.67 -7.18 7.12
N CYS A 139 0.66 -7.92 6.01
CA CYS A 139 1.65 -7.78 4.95
C CYS A 139 1.60 -6.41 4.28
N ILE A 140 0.41 -5.96 3.86
CA ILE A 140 0.27 -4.67 3.18
C ILE A 140 0.28 -3.51 4.18
N GLU A 141 -0.24 -3.72 5.40
CA GLU A 141 -0.14 -2.73 6.49
C GLU A 141 1.33 -2.47 6.86
N SER A 142 2.15 -3.52 6.94
CA SER A 142 3.59 -3.40 7.17
C SER A 142 4.29 -2.63 6.05
N PHE A 143 3.93 -2.88 4.80
CA PHE A 143 4.42 -2.11 3.66
C PHE A 143 4.05 -0.63 3.79
N HIS A 144 2.79 -0.30 4.09
CA HIS A 144 2.37 1.09 4.26
C HIS A 144 3.05 1.77 5.45
N ALA A 145 3.24 1.05 6.55
CA ALA A 145 3.97 1.56 7.71
C ALA A 145 5.43 1.86 7.37
N LEU A 146 6.09 0.95 6.65
CA LEU A 146 7.46 1.13 6.19
C LEU A 146 7.58 2.30 5.21
N LEU A 147 6.69 2.36 4.20
CA LEU A 147 6.61 3.44 3.24
C LEU A 147 6.49 4.81 3.92
N LYS A 148 5.60 4.93 4.92
CA LYS A 148 5.43 6.17 5.68
C LYS A 148 6.66 6.50 6.51
N ARG A 149 7.16 5.55 7.30
CA ARG A 149 8.26 5.77 8.24
C ARG A 149 9.56 6.09 7.52
N GLU A 150 9.89 5.32 6.49
CA GLU A 150 11.20 5.40 5.85
C GLU A 150 11.24 6.42 4.72
N TRP A 151 10.10 6.79 4.15
CA TRP A 151 10.06 7.67 2.99
C TRP A 151 9.15 8.88 3.20
N ILE A 152 7.85 8.70 3.24
CA ILE A 152 6.86 9.79 3.19
C ILE A 152 7.07 10.82 4.31
N ASN A 153 7.27 10.37 5.56
CA ASN A 153 7.41 11.25 6.73
C ASN A 153 8.71 12.06 6.76
N ARG A 154 9.63 11.82 5.82
CA ARG A 154 10.86 12.62 5.66
C ARG A 154 10.65 13.89 4.86
N PHE A 155 9.51 14.04 4.21
CA PHE A 155 9.19 15.17 3.35
C PHE A 155 8.05 16.01 3.91
N LYS A 156 8.15 17.32 3.68
CA LYS A 156 7.02 18.25 3.81
C LYS A 156 6.26 18.21 2.48
N ILE A 157 5.15 17.51 2.45
CA ILE A 157 4.40 17.27 1.21
C ILE A 157 3.39 18.40 1.03
N PHE A 158 3.53 19.17 -0.04
CA PHE A 158 2.72 20.37 -0.26
C PHE A 158 1.32 20.03 -0.77
N ASN A 159 1.22 19.18 -1.78
CA ASN A 159 -0.03 18.88 -2.48
C ASN A 159 -0.05 17.48 -3.08
N TYR A 160 -1.15 17.14 -3.77
CA TYR A 160 -1.34 15.88 -4.49
C TYR A 160 -0.19 15.56 -5.46
N THR A 161 0.19 16.53 -6.30
CA THR A 161 1.25 16.32 -7.31
C THR A 161 2.59 15.97 -6.67
N HIS A 162 2.93 16.62 -5.55
CA HIS A 162 4.15 16.30 -4.81
C HIS A 162 4.08 14.91 -4.18
N ALA A 163 2.95 14.56 -3.56
CA ALA A 163 2.72 13.21 -3.03
C ALA A 163 2.83 12.14 -4.13
N TYR A 164 2.21 12.39 -5.30
CA TYR A 164 2.26 11.49 -6.44
C TYR A 164 3.69 11.21 -6.91
N LYS A 165 4.51 12.25 -7.06
CA LYS A 165 5.92 12.11 -7.46
C LYS A 165 6.70 11.25 -6.45
N LEU A 166 6.53 11.47 -5.15
CA LEU A 166 7.20 10.70 -4.11
C LEU A 166 6.80 9.23 -4.14
N ILE A 167 5.51 8.93 -4.30
CA ILE A 167 5.01 7.54 -4.38
C ILE A 167 5.51 6.87 -5.66
N PHE A 168 5.42 7.57 -6.80
CA PHE A 168 5.89 7.05 -8.09
C PHE A 168 7.35 6.60 -8.01
N VAL A 169 8.21 7.46 -7.48
CA VAL A 169 9.64 7.17 -7.34
C VAL A 169 9.86 5.93 -6.48
N ILE A 170 9.28 5.90 -5.28
CA ILE A 170 9.58 4.80 -4.34
C ILE A 170 9.02 3.46 -4.82
N VAL A 171 7.78 3.44 -5.34
CA VAL A 171 7.16 2.18 -5.78
C VAL A 171 7.87 1.62 -7.02
N ASN A 172 8.24 2.48 -7.97
CA ASN A 172 8.99 2.03 -9.14
C ASN A 172 10.41 1.56 -8.76
N SER A 173 11.09 2.27 -7.87
CA SER A 173 12.40 1.84 -7.38
C SER A 173 12.32 0.47 -6.70
N LEU A 174 11.32 0.22 -5.86
CA LEU A 174 11.11 -1.08 -5.23
C LEU A 174 10.75 -2.19 -6.22
N SER A 175 10.06 -1.86 -7.31
CA SER A 175 9.71 -2.84 -8.36
C SER A 175 10.90 -3.24 -9.23
N LEU A 176 11.87 -2.34 -9.41
CA LEU A 176 13.11 -2.59 -10.16
C LEU A 176 14.14 -3.41 -9.36
N LEU A 177 14.04 -3.43 -8.03
CA LEU A 177 14.90 -4.24 -7.17
C LEU A 177 14.59 -5.73 -7.37
N ARG A 178 15.28 -6.35 -8.33
CA ARG A 178 15.42 -7.82 -8.37
C ARG A 178 16.33 -8.28 -7.24
N PRO A 179 16.29 -9.57 -6.84
CA PRO A 179 17.07 -10.04 -5.68
C PRO A 179 18.55 -9.67 -5.68
N PHE A 180 19.15 -9.35 -6.83
CA PHE A 180 20.57 -8.95 -6.93
C PHE A 180 20.86 -8.08 -8.18
N PRO A 181 20.39 -6.82 -8.28
CA PRO A 181 20.96 -5.93 -9.31
C PRO A 181 22.25 -5.31 -8.80
N SER A 182 23.24 -5.24 -9.65
CA SER A 182 24.41 -4.38 -9.37
C SER A 182 23.97 -2.90 -9.39
N PHE A 183 24.66 -2.07 -8.64
CA PHE A 183 24.39 -0.62 -8.60
C PHE A 183 24.41 0.04 -9.99
N SER A 184 25.26 -0.49 -10.90
CA SER A 184 25.38 -0.06 -12.29
C SER A 184 24.12 -0.29 -13.14
N ASP A 185 23.27 -1.25 -12.77
CA ASP A 185 22.07 -1.59 -13.55
C ASP A 185 20.88 -0.66 -13.28
N ILE A 186 20.95 0.10 -12.20
CA ILE A 186 19.84 0.93 -11.70
C ILE A 186 19.96 2.39 -12.13
N VAL A 187 21.16 2.93 -12.14
CA VAL A 187 21.45 4.35 -12.46
C VAL A 187 20.96 4.74 -13.86
N PRO A 188 21.14 3.94 -14.94
CA PRO A 188 20.67 4.31 -16.27
C PRO A 188 19.16 4.43 -16.39
N HIS A 189 18.38 3.61 -15.67
CA HIS A 189 16.92 3.63 -15.76
C HIS A 189 16.29 4.84 -15.08
N ILE A 190 16.90 5.35 -14.02
CA ILE A 190 16.44 6.60 -13.36
C ILE A 190 16.65 7.80 -14.28
N HIS A 191 17.70 7.80 -15.09
CA HIS A 191 18.01 8.88 -16.03
C HIS A 191 17.04 8.98 -17.21
N LEU A 192 16.42 7.87 -17.63
CA LEU A 192 15.56 7.83 -18.82
C LEU A 192 14.11 8.24 -18.55
N GLU A 193 13.62 8.11 -17.31
CA GLU A 193 12.22 8.39 -16.98
C GLU A 193 11.97 9.72 -16.26
N THR A 194 13.03 10.39 -15.81
CA THR A 194 12.90 11.66 -15.09
C THR A 194 13.59 12.79 -15.85
N ASN A 195 12.83 13.55 -16.64
CA ASN A 195 13.21 14.89 -17.09
C ASN A 195 13.19 15.89 -15.92
N ILE A 196 13.93 15.60 -14.84
CA ILE A 196 14.00 16.44 -13.65
C ILE A 196 15.31 17.22 -13.72
N HIS A 197 15.21 18.47 -14.18
CA HIS A 197 16.28 19.44 -14.16
C HIS A 197 16.34 20.09 -12.77
N ASN A 198 17.04 19.46 -11.81
CA ASN A 198 17.52 20.17 -10.62
C ASN A 198 18.55 19.34 -9.84
N ASP A 199 19.79 19.82 -9.75
CA ASP A 199 20.91 19.17 -9.07
C ASP A 199 20.68 18.83 -7.59
N TYR A 200 19.79 19.57 -6.92
CA TYR A 200 19.40 19.32 -5.52
C TYR A 200 18.59 18.04 -5.35
N GLU A 201 17.76 17.67 -6.30
CA GLU A 201 16.96 16.44 -6.26
C GLU A 201 17.83 15.20 -6.48
N TYR A 202 18.87 15.27 -7.34
CA TYR A 202 19.78 14.14 -7.57
C TYR A 202 20.53 13.70 -6.32
N GLY A 203 21.01 14.62 -5.51
CA GLY A 203 21.67 14.32 -4.24
C GLY A 203 20.74 13.60 -3.24
N LEU A 204 19.44 13.95 -3.29
CA LEU A 204 18.42 13.35 -2.44
C LEU A 204 18.10 11.91 -2.89
N TYR A 205 17.96 11.69 -4.22
CA TYR A 205 17.72 10.37 -4.82
C TYR A 205 18.88 9.41 -4.55
N TYR A 206 20.13 9.88 -4.64
CA TYR A 206 21.31 9.07 -4.35
C TYR A 206 21.38 8.61 -2.90
N ARG A 207 21.15 9.51 -1.95
CA ARG A 207 21.11 9.19 -0.50
C ARG A 207 19.96 8.24 -0.18
N MET A 208 18.82 8.39 -0.82
CA MET A 208 17.67 7.52 -0.71
C MET A 208 18.00 6.10 -1.15
N PHE A 209 18.67 5.95 -2.29
CA PHE A 209 19.08 4.66 -2.82
C PHE A 209 20.01 3.93 -1.86
N GLN A 210 21.01 4.61 -1.31
CA GLN A 210 21.91 4.03 -0.30
C GLN A 210 21.15 3.60 0.95
N TYR A 211 20.14 4.37 1.38
CA TYR A 211 19.38 4.05 2.58
C TYR A 211 18.44 2.86 2.37
N ILE A 212 17.68 2.84 1.29
CA ILE A 212 16.79 1.71 0.93
C ILE A 212 17.61 0.42 0.81
N TRP A 213 18.79 0.50 0.19
CA TRP A 213 19.71 -0.62 0.05
C TRP A 213 20.20 -1.14 1.41
N THR A 214 20.56 -0.24 2.31
CA THR A 214 21.03 -0.59 3.66
C THR A 214 19.92 -1.26 4.47
N VAL A 215 18.69 -0.76 4.40
CA VAL A 215 17.54 -1.33 5.12
C VAL A 215 17.16 -2.70 4.54
N LEU A 216 17.17 -2.86 3.22
CA LEU A 216 16.90 -4.15 2.56
C LEU A 216 17.96 -5.19 2.88
N LEU A 217 19.24 -4.82 2.88
CA LEU A 217 20.33 -5.74 3.27
C LEU A 217 20.23 -6.16 4.74
N PHE A 218 19.75 -5.28 5.61
CA PHE A 218 19.55 -5.60 7.02
C PHE A 218 18.38 -6.58 7.22
N GLN A 219 17.29 -6.43 6.46
CA GLN A 219 16.13 -7.35 6.53
C GLN A 219 16.40 -8.72 5.88
N LEU A 220 17.33 -8.81 4.93
CA LEU A 220 17.72 -10.08 4.29
C LEU A 220 18.70 -10.90 5.15
N ARG A 221 19.23 -10.33 6.23
CA ARG A 221 20.15 -11.00 7.18
C ARG A 221 19.46 -11.56 8.44
N GLN A 222 18.15 -11.36 8.57
CA GLN A 222 17.32 -12.00 9.61
C GLN A 222 16.45 -13.10 9.00
#